data_15a05a382f89017d0d79aa13afc7d7d5
#
_entry.id   15a05a382f89017d0d79aa13afc7d7d5
#
_cell.length_a   1.000
_cell.length_b   1.000
_cell.length_c   1.000
_cell.angle_alpha   90.00
_cell.angle_beta   90.00
_cell.angle_gamma   90.00
#
_symmetry.space_group_name_H-M   'P 1'
#
loop_
_entity.id
_entity.type
_entity.pdbx_description
1 polymer ?
#
loop_
_entity_poly.entity_id
_entity_poly.type
_entity_poly.pdbx_seq_one_letter_code
_entity_poly.pdbx_strand_id
1 'polypeptide(L)'
;MPKLPSLLPAAVSQPLYRSTELVRGAVGSLTWGPALAVAKPAILSAFSTIEKGTLLLVDKPAETRTVFGQKLGATKQIVRETTPRRADAVPRVELVVKRDAFWMRLFLFADMGFAEAFMLGEVECEDLTAFFQLFIVNREAMGNGTTWISSFSSAISSLARTTNTLSNALLNISAHYDISNDMFAAFLSPDMTYSCPIWNLHPDASAPEETLEAAQMTKLHRFIEGAHLKASDHVLEIGTGWGSFAIEAVKTTGCRVTSLTLSKEQKVLAEERIRDDGLQDRIEVLLMDYRALPTPEKPYDKIVSIEMLEAVGQEFXRLQSSSPRSPARSTSST
;
A
#
# COMPACT_ATOMS: atom_id res chain seq x y z
N MET A 1 36.56 -7.75 15.13
CA MET A 1 35.44 -6.82 15.34
C MET A 1 34.42 -7.47 16.24
N PRO A 2 34.09 -6.92 17.42
CA PRO A 2 33.10 -7.54 18.31
C PRO A 2 31.71 -7.44 17.74
N LYS A 3 31.00 -8.56 17.73
CA LYS A 3 29.57 -8.61 17.35
C LYS A 3 28.74 -7.85 18.39
N LEU A 4 28.01 -6.84 17.96
CA LEU A 4 27.01 -6.18 18.80
C LEU A 4 25.91 -7.20 19.19
N PRO A 5 25.55 -7.29 20.47
CA PRO A 5 24.45 -8.18 20.86
C PRO A 5 23.11 -7.68 20.31
N SER A 6 22.33 -8.61 19.80
CA SER A 6 20.96 -8.35 19.35
C SER A 6 20.10 -7.99 20.58
N LEU A 7 19.67 -6.73 20.67
CA LEU A 7 18.92 -6.17 21.80
C LEU A 7 17.40 -6.31 21.63
N LEU A 8 16.92 -7.43 21.11
CA LEU A 8 15.47 -7.71 21.13
C LEU A 8 15.24 -9.14 21.60
N PRO A 9 14.50 -9.32 22.68
CA PRO A 9 14.15 -10.68 23.07
C PRO A 9 13.20 -11.27 22.03
N ALA A 10 13.68 -12.28 21.33
CA ALA A 10 12.87 -13.10 20.40
C ALA A 10 11.68 -13.81 21.10
N ALA A 11 11.52 -13.58 22.41
CA ALA A 11 10.54 -14.28 23.23
C ALA A 11 9.13 -13.68 23.20
N VAL A 12 8.95 -12.45 22.71
CA VAL A 12 7.64 -11.76 22.83
C VAL A 12 6.85 -11.71 21.50
N SER A 13 7.54 -11.74 20.37
CA SER A 13 6.86 -11.73 19.06
C SER A 13 6.45 -13.13 18.57
N GLN A 14 7.15 -14.17 18.98
CA GLN A 14 6.87 -15.54 18.54
C GLN A 14 5.55 -16.15 19.06
N PRO A 15 5.09 -15.91 20.29
CA PRO A 15 3.83 -16.53 20.72
C PRO A 15 2.59 -15.95 20.05
N LEU A 16 2.57 -14.66 19.75
CA LEU A 16 1.44 -14.03 19.04
C LEU A 16 1.34 -14.48 17.58
N TYR A 17 2.49 -14.62 16.92
CA TYR A 17 2.55 -15.09 15.53
C TYR A 17 2.15 -16.57 15.46
N ARG A 18 2.63 -17.41 16.40
CA ARG A 18 2.27 -18.83 16.47
C ARG A 18 0.79 -19.04 16.82
N SER A 19 0.20 -18.20 17.68
CA SER A 19 -1.22 -18.31 18.01
C SER A 19 -2.11 -17.95 16.81
N THR A 20 -1.75 -16.94 16.04
CA THR A 20 -2.48 -16.59 14.80
C THR A 20 -2.32 -17.67 13.73
N GLU A 21 -1.15 -18.28 13.60
CA GLU A 21 -0.89 -19.40 12.68
C GLU A 21 -1.68 -20.65 13.08
N LEU A 22 -1.76 -20.93 14.38
CA LEU A 22 -2.54 -22.07 14.90
C LEU A 22 -4.05 -21.86 14.68
N VAL A 23 -4.56 -20.64 14.90
CA VAL A 23 -5.96 -20.31 14.62
C VAL A 23 -6.23 -20.38 13.10
N ARG A 24 -5.32 -19.88 12.27
CA ARG A 24 -5.41 -19.96 10.80
C ARG A 24 -5.40 -21.42 10.33
N GLY A 25 -4.52 -22.25 10.89
CA GLY A 25 -4.45 -23.69 10.60
C GLY A 25 -5.70 -24.44 11.06
N ALA A 26 -6.22 -24.11 12.24
CA ALA A 26 -7.44 -24.71 12.78
C ALA A 26 -8.69 -24.39 11.93
N VAL A 27 -8.79 -23.16 11.41
CA VAL A 27 -9.88 -22.78 10.49
C VAL A 27 -9.84 -23.62 9.20
N GLY A 28 -8.64 -24.00 8.74
CA GLY A 28 -8.47 -24.83 7.55
C GLY A 28 -8.72 -26.33 7.79
N SER A 29 -8.68 -26.79 9.04
CA SER A 29 -8.73 -28.23 9.38
C SER A 29 -10.04 -28.70 10.03
N LEU A 30 -10.86 -27.78 10.55
CA LEU A 30 -12.11 -28.13 11.21
C LEU A 30 -13.27 -28.28 10.21
N THR A 31 -13.98 -29.38 10.31
CA THR A 31 -15.25 -29.56 9.60
C THR A 31 -16.33 -28.76 10.34
N TRP A 32 -16.40 -27.48 10.02
CA TRP A 32 -17.31 -26.52 10.67
C TRP A 32 -18.72 -26.60 10.06
N GLY A 33 -19.30 -27.79 10.00
CA GLY A 33 -20.62 -27.97 9.41
C GLY A 33 -21.67 -26.93 9.86
N PRO A 34 -21.88 -26.76 11.18
CA PRO A 34 -22.85 -25.76 11.66
C PRO A 34 -22.47 -24.31 11.31
N ALA A 35 -21.18 -23.97 11.38
CA ALA A 35 -20.71 -22.61 11.07
C ALA A 35 -20.79 -22.34 9.57
N LEU A 36 -20.48 -23.33 8.75
CA LEU A 36 -20.59 -23.24 7.29
C LEU A 36 -22.04 -23.05 6.84
N ALA A 37 -22.99 -23.68 7.56
CA ALA A 37 -24.44 -23.53 7.31
C ALA A 37 -24.93 -22.08 7.52
N VAL A 38 -24.18 -21.26 8.25
CA VAL A 38 -24.45 -19.82 8.41
C VAL A 38 -23.59 -18.97 7.47
N ALA A 39 -22.30 -19.26 7.39
CA ALA A 39 -21.34 -18.44 6.64
C ALA A 39 -21.64 -18.43 5.14
N LYS A 40 -21.84 -19.60 4.53
CA LYS A 40 -22.04 -19.73 3.09
C LYS A 40 -23.32 -19.03 2.60
N PRO A 41 -24.52 -19.25 3.21
CA PRO A 41 -25.72 -18.50 2.80
C PRO A 41 -25.59 -16.99 2.98
N ALA A 42 -24.90 -16.52 4.03
CA ALA A 42 -24.70 -15.09 4.26
C ALA A 42 -23.89 -14.45 3.12
N ILE A 43 -22.83 -15.12 2.68
CA ILE A 43 -21.99 -14.65 1.57
C ILE A 43 -22.75 -14.72 0.24
N LEU A 44 -23.49 -15.80 -0.02
CA LEU A 44 -24.30 -15.94 -1.22
C LEU A 44 -25.39 -14.85 -1.26
N SER A 45 -25.97 -14.51 -0.11
CA SER A 45 -26.91 -13.39 0.02
C SER A 45 -26.25 -12.05 -0.35
N ALA A 46 -25.02 -11.81 0.12
CA ALA A 46 -24.26 -10.62 -0.26
C ALA A 46 -23.96 -10.59 -1.78
N PHE A 47 -23.59 -11.72 -2.36
CA PHE A 47 -23.37 -11.78 -3.82
C PHE A 47 -24.67 -11.55 -4.60
N SER A 48 -25.84 -11.90 -4.05
CA SER A 48 -27.12 -11.68 -4.70
C SER A 48 -27.49 -10.19 -4.86
N THR A 49 -26.79 -9.30 -4.14
CA THR A 49 -26.98 -7.85 -4.28
C THR A 49 -26.19 -7.24 -5.45
N ILE A 50 -25.43 -8.03 -6.19
CA ILE A 50 -24.70 -7.56 -7.36
C ILE A 50 -25.71 -7.17 -8.45
N GLU A 51 -25.69 -5.90 -8.84
CA GLU A 51 -26.60 -5.31 -9.85
C GLU A 51 -25.88 -5.07 -11.18
N LYS A 52 -24.61 -4.64 -11.11
CA LYS A 52 -23.81 -4.28 -12.29
C LYS A 52 -22.74 -5.34 -12.51
N GLY A 53 -22.72 -5.92 -13.70
CA GLY A 53 -21.76 -6.98 -14.02
C GLY A 53 -22.28 -8.38 -13.75
N THR A 54 -21.38 -9.35 -13.84
CA THR A 54 -21.71 -10.77 -13.69
C THR A 54 -20.65 -11.49 -12.89
N LEU A 55 -21.05 -12.20 -11.84
CA LEU A 55 -20.22 -13.14 -11.11
C LEU A 55 -20.72 -14.56 -11.40
N LEU A 56 -19.90 -15.37 -12.08
CA LEU A 56 -20.11 -16.80 -12.20
C LEU A 56 -19.36 -17.48 -11.03
N LEU A 57 -20.09 -18.01 -10.10
CA LEU A 57 -19.56 -18.74 -8.97
C LEU A 57 -19.61 -20.24 -9.26
N VAL A 58 -18.45 -20.88 -9.26
CA VAL A 58 -18.31 -22.34 -9.39
C VAL A 58 -17.87 -22.88 -8.04
N ASP A 59 -18.75 -23.58 -7.37
CA ASP A 59 -18.48 -24.18 -6.05
C ASP A 59 -18.20 -25.67 -6.25
N LYS A 60 -16.92 -26.06 -6.26
CA LYS A 60 -16.50 -27.44 -6.51
C LYS A 60 -16.93 -28.40 -5.38
N PRO A 61 -16.75 -28.04 -4.08
CA PRO A 61 -17.25 -28.92 -3.00
C PRO A 61 -18.76 -29.23 -3.07
N ALA A 62 -19.58 -28.27 -3.47
CA ALA A 62 -21.03 -28.43 -3.59
C ALA A 62 -21.49 -28.86 -4.99
N GLU A 63 -20.58 -28.95 -5.94
CA GLU A 63 -20.84 -29.24 -7.37
C GLU A 63 -21.90 -28.31 -7.99
N THR A 64 -21.90 -27.03 -7.59
CA THR A 64 -22.89 -26.06 -8.06
C THR A 64 -22.25 -24.93 -8.87
N ARG A 65 -23.07 -24.39 -9.80
CA ARG A 65 -22.72 -23.16 -10.55
C ARG A 65 -23.85 -22.16 -10.39
N THR A 66 -23.53 -20.98 -9.92
CA THR A 66 -24.51 -19.92 -9.67
C THR A 66 -24.05 -18.63 -10.34
N VAL A 67 -24.98 -17.94 -11.00
CA VAL A 67 -24.72 -16.65 -11.64
C VAL A 67 -25.40 -15.56 -10.82
N PHE A 68 -24.63 -14.54 -10.45
CA PHE A 68 -25.09 -13.35 -9.76
C PHE A 68 -24.96 -12.14 -10.69
N GLY A 69 -25.84 -11.16 -10.51
CA GLY A 69 -25.86 -9.95 -11.32
C GLY A 69 -26.63 -10.14 -12.64
N GLN A 70 -26.17 -9.45 -13.68
CA GLN A 70 -26.86 -9.44 -14.96
C GLN A 70 -26.75 -10.82 -15.64
N LYS A 71 -27.87 -11.44 -15.92
CA LYS A 71 -27.90 -12.72 -16.63
C LYS A 71 -27.40 -12.54 -18.07
N LEU A 72 -26.42 -13.37 -18.45
CA LEU A 72 -25.99 -13.43 -19.84
C LEU A 72 -27.17 -13.89 -20.72
N GLY A 73 -27.50 -13.11 -21.73
CA GLY A 73 -28.34 -13.61 -22.82
C GLY A 73 -27.69 -14.86 -23.44
N ALA A 74 -28.50 -15.81 -23.85
CA ALA A 74 -28.11 -17.20 -24.17
C ALA A 74 -27.05 -17.41 -25.29
N THR A 75 -26.42 -16.34 -25.81
CA THR A 75 -25.64 -16.43 -27.06
C THR A 75 -24.18 -16.01 -26.96
N LYS A 76 -23.65 -15.65 -25.78
CA LYS A 76 -22.23 -15.29 -25.70
C LYS A 76 -21.49 -16.19 -24.71
N GLN A 77 -20.79 -17.17 -25.25
CA GLN A 77 -19.68 -17.83 -24.57
C GLN A 77 -18.70 -16.78 -24.05
N ILE A 78 -18.12 -17.03 -22.89
CA ILE A 78 -17.04 -16.21 -22.37
C ILE A 78 -15.87 -16.36 -23.33
N VAL A 79 -15.80 -15.49 -24.32
CA VAL A 79 -14.64 -15.41 -25.22
C VAL A 79 -13.53 -14.72 -24.44
N ARG A 80 -12.38 -15.36 -24.37
CA ARG A 80 -11.15 -14.74 -23.89
C ARG A 80 -10.82 -13.56 -24.81
N GLU A 81 -11.27 -12.36 -24.42
CA GLU A 81 -10.86 -11.14 -25.11
C GLU A 81 -9.50 -10.70 -24.56
N THR A 82 -8.49 -10.85 -25.40
CA THR A 82 -7.12 -10.40 -25.11
C THR A 82 -6.91 -8.92 -25.41
N THR A 83 -7.97 -8.19 -25.73
CA THR A 83 -7.90 -6.74 -25.99
C THR A 83 -7.99 -5.92 -24.69
N PRO A 84 -7.27 -4.77 -24.59
CA PRO A 84 -7.38 -3.89 -23.43
C PRO A 84 -8.84 -3.48 -23.23
N ARG A 85 -9.33 -3.68 -22.02
CA ARG A 85 -10.73 -3.36 -21.69
C ARG A 85 -10.96 -1.84 -21.75
N ARG A 86 -11.96 -1.42 -22.50
CA ARG A 86 -12.50 -0.07 -22.36
C ARG A 86 -12.98 0.12 -20.91
N ALA A 87 -12.72 1.29 -20.35
CA ALA A 87 -13.13 1.67 -19.00
C ALA A 87 -14.64 1.48 -18.72
N ASP A 88 -15.45 1.42 -19.78
CA ASP A 88 -16.91 1.27 -19.70
C ASP A 88 -17.39 -0.19 -19.76
N ALA A 89 -16.48 -1.16 -19.87
CA ALA A 89 -16.86 -2.56 -19.99
C ALA A 89 -17.39 -3.08 -18.63
N VAL A 90 -18.58 -3.65 -18.63
CA VAL A 90 -19.21 -4.19 -17.42
C VAL A 90 -18.41 -5.43 -16.96
N PRO A 91 -17.91 -5.46 -15.71
CA PRO A 91 -17.05 -6.56 -15.26
C PRO A 91 -17.75 -7.93 -15.29
N ARG A 92 -17.03 -8.94 -15.75
CA ARG A 92 -17.48 -10.34 -15.78
C ARG A 92 -16.41 -11.21 -15.18
N VAL A 93 -16.75 -11.97 -14.17
CA VAL A 93 -15.79 -12.71 -13.34
C VAL A 93 -16.26 -14.13 -13.14
N GLU A 94 -15.34 -15.07 -13.27
CA GLU A 94 -15.51 -16.44 -12.78
C GLU A 94 -14.72 -16.60 -11.49
N LEU A 95 -15.39 -17.07 -10.43
CA LEU A 95 -14.79 -17.37 -9.14
C LEU A 95 -14.99 -18.84 -8.85
N VAL A 96 -13.89 -19.58 -8.69
CA VAL A 96 -13.91 -21.03 -8.49
C VAL A 96 -13.52 -21.36 -7.06
N VAL A 97 -14.49 -21.72 -6.24
CA VAL A 97 -14.27 -22.19 -4.87
C VAL A 97 -13.84 -23.66 -4.91
N LYS A 98 -12.67 -23.95 -4.34
CA LYS A 98 -12.08 -25.30 -4.29
C LYS A 98 -12.24 -25.97 -2.93
N ARG A 99 -12.36 -25.18 -1.85
CA ARG A 99 -12.48 -25.69 -0.47
C ARG A 99 -13.49 -24.89 0.31
N ASP A 100 -14.23 -25.55 1.18
CA ASP A 100 -15.25 -24.92 2.04
C ASP A 100 -14.65 -23.91 3.05
N ALA A 101 -13.36 -24.03 3.37
CA ALA A 101 -12.66 -23.08 4.23
C ALA A 101 -12.74 -21.63 3.71
N PHE A 102 -12.80 -21.44 2.39
CA PHE A 102 -13.03 -20.14 1.74
C PHE A 102 -14.22 -19.39 2.36
N TRP A 103 -15.36 -20.08 2.51
CA TRP A 103 -16.58 -19.45 3.04
C TRP A 103 -16.40 -18.94 4.47
N MET A 104 -15.68 -19.71 5.29
CA MET A 104 -15.39 -19.32 6.68
C MET A 104 -14.43 -18.13 6.74
N ARG A 105 -13.36 -18.16 5.92
CA ARG A 105 -12.38 -17.05 5.87
C ARG A 105 -13.05 -15.76 5.43
N LEU A 106 -13.82 -15.82 4.34
CA LEU A 106 -14.52 -14.66 3.79
C LEU A 106 -15.55 -14.11 4.79
N PHE A 107 -16.30 -14.98 5.49
CA PHE A 107 -17.30 -14.58 6.47
C PHE A 107 -16.68 -13.90 7.70
N LEU A 108 -15.57 -14.43 8.21
CA LEU A 108 -14.93 -13.94 9.44
C LEU A 108 -14.03 -12.73 9.20
N PHE A 109 -13.33 -12.70 8.06
CA PHE A 109 -12.25 -11.74 7.82
C PHE A 109 -12.46 -10.87 6.57
N ALA A 110 -13.59 -11.00 5.89
CA ALA A 110 -13.98 -10.21 4.72
C ALA A 110 -12.87 -10.22 3.64
N ASP A 111 -12.38 -9.05 3.23
CA ASP A 111 -11.34 -8.87 2.21
C ASP A 111 -10.02 -9.60 2.58
N MET A 112 -9.61 -9.53 3.84
CA MET A 112 -8.42 -10.27 4.32
C MET A 112 -8.64 -11.79 4.20
N GLY A 113 -9.86 -12.26 4.49
CA GLY A 113 -10.21 -13.67 4.34
C GLY A 113 -10.20 -14.11 2.88
N PHE A 114 -10.62 -13.25 1.96
CA PHE A 114 -10.51 -13.51 0.51
C PHE A 114 -9.04 -13.64 0.10
N ALA A 115 -8.21 -12.67 0.49
CA ALA A 115 -6.78 -12.65 0.14
C ALA A 115 -6.08 -13.92 0.65
N GLU A 116 -6.32 -14.28 1.90
CA GLU A 116 -5.75 -15.49 2.49
C GLU A 116 -6.21 -16.77 1.78
N ALA A 117 -7.50 -16.88 1.49
CA ALA A 117 -8.05 -18.04 0.77
C ALA A 117 -7.46 -18.16 -0.64
N PHE A 118 -7.26 -17.03 -1.31
CA PHE A 118 -6.65 -16.97 -2.65
C PHE A 118 -5.19 -17.46 -2.59
N MET A 119 -4.40 -16.94 -1.65
CA MET A 119 -3.00 -17.36 -1.45
C MET A 119 -2.86 -18.84 -1.11
N LEU A 120 -3.83 -19.39 -0.36
CA LEU A 120 -3.85 -20.80 0.03
C LEU A 120 -4.43 -21.72 -1.06
N GLY A 121 -4.89 -21.17 -2.18
CA GLY A 121 -5.48 -21.93 -3.28
C GLY A 121 -6.85 -22.53 -2.93
N GLU A 122 -7.56 -21.95 -1.96
CA GLU A 122 -8.92 -22.36 -1.59
C GLU A 122 -9.97 -21.80 -2.56
N VAL A 123 -9.60 -20.74 -3.25
CA VAL A 123 -10.39 -20.07 -4.30
C VAL A 123 -9.47 -19.68 -5.46
N GLU A 124 -9.98 -19.70 -6.67
CA GLU A 124 -9.28 -19.22 -7.87
C GLU A 124 -10.11 -18.17 -8.59
N CYS A 125 -9.41 -17.19 -9.14
CA CYS A 125 -9.95 -16.16 -10.01
C CYS A 125 -8.89 -15.82 -11.06
N GLU A 126 -9.21 -15.98 -12.34
CA GLU A 126 -8.25 -15.69 -13.41
C GLU A 126 -8.02 -14.19 -13.60
N ASP A 127 -9.04 -13.39 -13.38
CA ASP A 127 -8.99 -11.93 -13.58
C ASP A 127 -9.36 -11.22 -12.27
N LEU A 128 -8.34 -11.05 -11.41
CA LEU A 128 -8.50 -10.32 -10.14
C LEU A 128 -8.86 -8.84 -10.37
N THR A 129 -8.40 -8.24 -11.46
CA THR A 129 -8.75 -6.86 -11.80
C THR A 129 -10.25 -6.73 -12.03
N ALA A 130 -10.82 -7.58 -12.87
CA ALA A 130 -12.27 -7.61 -13.09
C ALA A 130 -13.04 -7.94 -11.80
N PHE A 131 -12.47 -8.83 -10.95
CA PHE A 131 -13.06 -9.19 -9.66
C PHE A 131 -13.17 -7.94 -8.76
N PHE A 132 -12.10 -7.20 -8.58
CA PHE A 132 -12.13 -5.99 -7.75
C PHE A 132 -13.03 -4.91 -8.37
N GLN A 133 -12.97 -4.72 -9.68
CA GLN A 133 -13.87 -3.78 -10.39
C GLN A 133 -15.35 -4.13 -10.14
N LEU A 134 -15.71 -5.42 -10.19
CA LEU A 134 -17.06 -5.88 -9.94
C LEU A 134 -17.57 -5.42 -8.55
N PHE A 135 -16.73 -5.56 -7.53
CA PHE A 135 -17.09 -5.14 -6.17
C PHE A 135 -17.11 -3.62 -6.02
N ILE A 136 -16.19 -2.92 -6.66
CA ILE A 136 -16.13 -1.44 -6.63
C ILE A 136 -17.40 -0.84 -7.22
N VAL A 137 -17.86 -1.32 -8.39
CA VAL A 137 -19.07 -0.76 -9.05
C VAL A 137 -20.36 -1.13 -8.32
N ASN A 138 -20.34 -2.14 -7.45
CA ASN A 138 -21.48 -2.59 -6.67
C ASN A 138 -21.39 -2.24 -5.18
N ARG A 139 -20.39 -1.45 -4.76
CA ARG A 139 -20.12 -1.18 -3.34
C ARG A 139 -21.33 -0.61 -2.58
N GLU A 140 -22.13 0.22 -3.22
CA GLU A 140 -23.32 0.82 -2.62
C GLU A 140 -24.41 -0.23 -2.37
N ALA A 141 -24.69 -1.07 -3.37
CA ALA A 141 -25.67 -2.15 -3.27
C ALA A 141 -25.26 -3.22 -2.26
N MET A 142 -23.96 -3.49 -2.16
CA MET A 142 -23.39 -4.49 -1.26
C MET A 142 -23.16 -3.97 0.18
N GLY A 143 -23.44 -2.69 0.47
CA GLY A 143 -23.35 -2.11 1.80
C GLY A 143 -21.95 -2.16 2.40
N ASN A 144 -20.91 -1.87 1.61
CA ASN A 144 -19.50 -1.89 1.99
C ASN A 144 -18.94 -3.28 2.41
N GLY A 145 -19.71 -4.34 2.25
CA GLY A 145 -19.25 -5.72 2.51
C GLY A 145 -18.89 -6.03 3.96
N THR A 146 -19.18 -5.12 4.88
CA THR A 146 -18.82 -5.32 6.29
C THR A 146 -19.92 -6.06 7.04
N THR A 147 -19.60 -7.23 7.55
CA THR A 147 -20.43 -7.89 8.56
C THR A 147 -20.15 -7.24 9.92
N TRP A 148 -21.10 -7.34 10.86
CA TRP A 148 -20.88 -6.83 12.22
C TRP A 148 -19.68 -7.50 12.91
N ILE A 149 -19.38 -8.75 12.53
CA ILE A 149 -18.21 -9.51 13.05
C ILE A 149 -16.91 -8.89 12.50
N SER A 150 -16.85 -8.57 11.20
CA SER A 150 -15.69 -7.93 10.62
C SER A 150 -15.48 -6.50 11.16
N SER A 151 -16.55 -5.78 11.43
CA SER A 151 -16.50 -4.47 12.08
C SER A 151 -15.93 -4.55 13.49
N PHE A 152 -16.31 -5.57 14.26
CA PHE A 152 -15.79 -5.79 15.61
C PHE A 152 -14.30 -6.16 15.59
N SER A 153 -13.90 -7.04 14.68
CA SER A 153 -12.50 -7.40 14.46
C SER A 153 -11.66 -6.18 14.06
N SER A 154 -12.18 -5.34 13.17
CA SER A 154 -11.54 -4.09 12.73
C SER A 154 -11.37 -3.09 13.89
N ALA A 155 -12.36 -2.99 14.77
CA ALA A 155 -12.31 -2.11 15.95
C ALA A 155 -11.20 -2.53 16.92
N ILE A 156 -11.05 -3.83 17.18
CA ILE A 156 -9.96 -4.35 18.02
C ILE A 156 -8.58 -4.06 17.38
N SER A 157 -8.45 -4.33 16.09
CA SER A 157 -7.21 -4.06 15.34
C SER A 157 -6.87 -2.56 15.30
N SER A 158 -7.88 -1.70 15.20
CA SER A 158 -7.71 -0.25 15.23
C SER A 158 -7.18 0.22 16.59
N LEU A 159 -7.73 -0.31 17.69
CA LEU A 159 -7.30 0.06 19.04
C LEU A 159 -5.82 -0.28 19.28
N ALA A 160 -5.34 -1.38 18.72
CA ALA A 160 -3.94 -1.80 18.85
C ALA A 160 -2.96 -0.90 18.07
N ARG A 161 -3.46 -0.16 17.07
CA ARG A 161 -2.64 0.68 16.18
C ARG A 161 -2.59 2.16 16.56
N THR A 162 -3.27 2.57 17.62
CA THR A 162 -3.45 4.00 17.95
C THR A 162 -2.24 4.67 18.62
N THR A 163 -1.19 3.93 18.98
CA THR A 163 -0.02 4.50 19.64
C THR A 163 1.16 4.62 18.67
N ASN A 164 1.41 5.83 18.18
CA ASN A 164 2.53 6.12 17.26
C ASN A 164 3.76 6.63 18.02
N THR A 165 4.30 5.80 18.92
CA THR A 165 5.57 6.08 19.60
C THR A 165 6.74 5.81 18.64
N LEU A 166 7.94 6.36 18.95
CA LEU A 166 9.16 6.12 18.17
C LEU A 166 9.47 4.63 17.97
N SER A 167 9.27 3.82 19.00
CA SER A 167 9.48 2.37 18.90
C SER A 167 8.40 1.68 18.07
N ASN A 168 7.15 2.12 18.17
CA ASN A 168 6.05 1.56 17.37
C ASN A 168 6.15 1.99 15.90
N ALA A 169 6.66 3.19 15.61
CA ALA A 169 6.90 3.64 14.24
C ALA A 169 7.91 2.72 13.53
N LEU A 170 9.01 2.36 14.20
CA LEU A 170 10.00 1.42 13.67
C LEU A 170 9.37 0.04 13.42
N LEU A 171 8.57 -0.47 14.35
CA LEU A 171 7.90 -1.77 14.21
C LEU A 171 6.86 -1.77 13.08
N ASN A 172 6.08 -0.70 12.97
CA ASN A 172 5.05 -0.58 11.93
C ASN A 172 5.68 -0.46 10.53
N ILE A 173 6.77 0.32 10.42
CA ILE A 173 7.49 0.50 9.16
C ILE A 173 8.22 -0.80 8.79
N SER A 174 8.87 -1.45 9.74
CA SER A 174 9.50 -2.76 9.52
C SER A 174 8.45 -3.77 9.03
N ALA A 175 7.29 -3.86 9.69
CA ALA A 175 6.22 -4.77 9.28
C ALA A 175 5.67 -4.46 7.87
N HIS A 176 5.68 -3.19 7.45
CA HIS A 176 5.17 -2.78 6.13
C HIS A 176 6.24 -2.94 5.03
N TYR A 177 7.50 -2.59 5.31
CA TYR A 177 8.58 -2.57 4.33
C TYR A 177 9.57 -3.75 4.42
N ASP A 178 9.45 -4.63 5.42
CA ASP A 178 10.18 -5.92 5.46
C ASP A 178 9.61 -6.93 4.44
N ILE A 179 8.56 -6.56 3.74
CA ILE A 179 8.20 -7.17 2.46
C ILE A 179 9.36 -6.86 1.50
N SER A 180 9.90 -7.88 0.85
CA SER A 180 11.14 -7.78 0.09
C SER A 180 11.08 -6.72 -1.02
N ASN A 181 12.21 -6.14 -1.36
CA ASN A 181 12.36 -5.25 -2.52
C ASN A 181 11.83 -5.91 -3.80
N ASP A 182 11.97 -7.22 -3.93
CA ASP A 182 11.47 -7.99 -5.08
C ASP A 182 9.95 -7.87 -5.24
N MET A 183 9.21 -7.87 -4.13
CA MET A 183 7.77 -7.68 -4.18
C MET A 183 7.42 -6.28 -4.69
N PHE A 184 8.09 -5.25 -4.16
CA PHE A 184 7.84 -3.87 -4.61
C PHE A 184 8.22 -3.70 -6.09
N ALA A 185 9.36 -4.26 -6.51
CA ALA A 185 9.81 -4.22 -7.91
C ALA A 185 8.85 -4.95 -8.86
N ALA A 186 8.06 -5.92 -8.36
CA ALA A 186 7.11 -6.66 -9.18
C ALA A 186 5.91 -5.81 -9.65
N PHE A 187 5.60 -4.69 -8.97
CA PHE A 187 4.44 -3.87 -9.34
C PHE A 187 4.76 -2.37 -9.52
N LEU A 188 5.88 -1.89 -9.00
CA LEU A 188 6.31 -0.51 -9.21
C LEU A 188 6.97 -0.35 -10.58
N SER A 189 7.04 0.89 -11.08
CA SER A 189 7.83 1.26 -12.24
C SER A 189 9.34 1.14 -11.95
N PRO A 190 10.20 1.06 -12.97
CA PRO A 190 11.65 0.89 -12.75
C PRO A 190 12.30 1.94 -11.85
N ASP A 191 11.72 3.13 -11.78
CA ASP A 191 12.17 4.20 -10.87
C ASP A 191 11.88 3.88 -9.39
N MET A 192 11.07 2.84 -9.12
CA MET A 192 10.71 2.42 -7.76
C MET A 192 9.99 3.50 -6.93
N THR A 193 9.25 4.40 -7.55
CA THR A 193 8.48 5.41 -6.82
C THR A 193 7.20 4.78 -6.26
N TYR A 194 7.09 4.73 -4.93
CA TYR A 194 5.93 4.19 -4.22
C TYR A 194 5.09 5.33 -3.64
N SER A 195 4.41 6.03 -4.56
CA SER A 195 3.47 7.11 -4.24
C SER A 195 2.61 7.39 -5.47
N CYS A 196 1.56 8.20 -5.33
CA CYS A 196 0.59 8.44 -6.39
C CYS A 196 1.25 9.18 -7.59
N PRO A 197 1.16 8.69 -8.82
CA PRO A 197 1.69 9.38 -10.00
C PRO A 197 0.80 10.56 -10.40
N ILE A 198 1.32 11.46 -11.27
CA ILE A 198 0.54 12.52 -11.89
C ILE A 198 0.41 12.19 -13.38
N TRP A 199 -0.78 11.73 -13.75
CA TRP A 199 -1.11 11.35 -15.11
C TRP A 199 -1.50 12.57 -15.95
N ASN A 200 -1.22 12.52 -17.24
CA ASN A 200 -1.72 13.49 -18.20
C ASN A 200 -3.25 13.32 -18.34
N LEU A 201 -4.00 14.33 -17.93
CA LEU A 201 -5.47 14.30 -17.97
C LEU A 201 -6.04 14.45 -19.39
N HIS A 202 -5.25 14.96 -20.33
CA HIS A 202 -5.69 15.22 -21.69
C HIS A 202 -4.69 14.63 -22.70
N PRO A 203 -4.54 13.31 -22.69
CA PRO A 203 -3.61 12.69 -23.63
C PRO A 203 -4.13 12.86 -25.06
N ASP A 204 -3.21 13.09 -26.01
CA ASP A 204 -3.54 13.04 -27.43
C ASP A 204 -4.00 11.61 -27.75
N ALA A 205 -5.16 11.48 -28.37
CA ALA A 205 -5.73 10.18 -28.74
C ALA A 205 -4.84 9.37 -29.69
N SER A 206 -3.91 10.03 -30.39
CA SER A 206 -2.93 9.40 -31.28
C SER A 206 -1.61 9.04 -30.59
N ALA A 207 -1.38 9.54 -29.37
CA ALA A 207 -0.15 9.28 -28.63
C ALA A 207 -0.18 7.90 -27.98
N PRO A 208 0.98 7.25 -27.74
CA PRO A 208 1.04 6.04 -26.95
C PRO A 208 0.51 6.27 -25.54
N GLU A 209 -0.04 5.24 -24.92
CA GLU A 209 -0.51 5.31 -23.54
C GLU A 209 0.64 5.68 -22.60
N GLU A 210 0.40 6.64 -21.72
CA GLU A 210 1.40 7.10 -20.75
C GLU A 210 1.77 5.97 -19.79
N THR A 211 3.06 5.72 -19.61
CA THR A 211 3.55 4.70 -18.70
C THR A 211 3.51 5.19 -17.25
N LEU A 212 3.46 4.27 -16.30
CA LEU A 212 3.56 4.60 -14.87
C LEU A 212 4.83 5.39 -14.57
N GLU A 213 5.96 4.98 -15.15
CA GLU A 213 7.25 5.67 -14.98
C GLU A 213 7.18 7.12 -15.44
N ALA A 214 6.61 7.39 -16.62
CA ALA A 214 6.47 8.76 -17.14
C ALA A 214 5.60 9.62 -16.20
N ALA A 215 4.50 9.07 -15.71
CA ALA A 215 3.61 9.76 -14.77
C ALA A 215 4.29 10.00 -13.41
N GLN A 216 5.15 9.09 -12.97
CA GLN A 216 5.96 9.29 -11.76
C GLN A 216 7.01 10.38 -11.96
N MET A 217 7.71 10.39 -13.09
CA MET A 217 8.67 11.45 -13.41
C MET A 217 7.99 12.83 -13.46
N THR A 218 6.80 12.92 -14.04
CA THR A 218 5.98 14.14 -14.01
C THR A 218 5.76 14.65 -12.59
N LYS A 219 5.43 13.74 -11.67
CA LYS A 219 5.26 14.08 -10.24
C LYS A 219 6.57 14.59 -9.65
N LEU A 220 7.67 13.87 -9.81
CA LEU A 220 8.96 14.25 -9.22
C LEU A 220 9.39 15.66 -9.72
N HIS A 221 9.29 15.90 -11.02
CA HIS A 221 9.59 17.22 -11.59
C HIS A 221 8.70 18.33 -11.02
N ARG A 222 7.41 18.05 -10.81
CA ARG A 222 6.49 19.01 -10.20
C ARG A 222 6.92 19.40 -8.78
N PHE A 223 7.44 18.46 -7.99
CA PHE A 223 7.98 18.75 -6.64
C PHE A 223 9.29 19.54 -6.74
N ILE A 224 10.19 19.18 -7.66
CA ILE A 224 11.46 19.88 -7.89
C ILE A 224 11.21 21.35 -8.28
N GLU A 225 10.30 21.57 -9.25
CA GLU A 225 9.90 22.89 -9.71
C GLU A 225 9.17 23.68 -8.62
N GLY A 226 8.20 23.06 -7.96
CA GLY A 226 7.40 23.69 -6.91
C GLY A 226 8.22 24.11 -5.71
N ALA A 227 9.25 23.36 -5.36
CA ALA A 227 10.21 23.71 -4.32
C ALA A 227 11.26 24.72 -4.78
N HIS A 228 11.30 25.03 -6.07
CA HIS A 228 12.30 25.94 -6.70
C HIS A 228 13.73 25.52 -6.37
N LEU A 229 14.04 24.22 -6.52
CA LEU A 229 15.36 23.67 -6.18
C LEU A 229 16.46 24.25 -7.08
N LYS A 230 17.61 24.52 -6.51
CA LYS A 230 18.79 25.11 -7.17
C LYS A 230 20.04 24.31 -6.81
N ALA A 231 21.07 24.44 -7.66
CA ALA A 231 22.37 23.77 -7.44
C ALA A 231 23.03 24.12 -6.09
N SER A 232 22.74 25.30 -5.56
CA SER A 232 23.29 25.75 -4.27
C SER A 232 22.57 25.15 -3.04
N ASP A 233 21.37 24.57 -3.25
CA ASP A 233 20.51 24.16 -2.14
C ASP A 233 20.98 22.86 -1.50
N HIS A 234 20.83 22.77 -0.18
CA HIS A 234 20.90 21.54 0.58
C HIS A 234 19.48 21.16 1.01
N VAL A 235 18.96 20.12 0.41
CA VAL A 235 17.57 19.64 0.58
C VAL A 235 17.52 18.56 1.65
N LEU A 236 16.56 18.66 2.55
CA LEU A 236 16.18 17.54 3.43
C LEU A 236 14.97 16.83 2.82
N GLU A 237 15.12 15.56 2.48
CA GLU A 237 14.00 14.70 2.06
C GLU A 237 13.57 13.82 3.24
N ILE A 238 12.27 13.82 3.56
CA ILE A 238 11.69 12.95 4.57
C ILE A 238 10.85 11.89 3.87
N GLY A 239 11.37 10.66 3.84
CA GLY A 239 10.78 9.54 3.11
C GLY A 239 11.54 9.20 1.84
N THR A 240 12.73 8.62 1.99
CA THR A 240 13.63 8.26 0.86
C THR A 240 12.97 7.35 -0.17
N GLY A 241 12.10 6.42 0.29
CA GLY A 241 11.73 5.30 -0.57
C GLY A 241 12.98 4.58 -1.07
N TRP A 242 13.07 4.36 -2.36
CA TRP A 242 14.24 3.77 -3.00
C TRP A 242 15.12 4.81 -3.74
N GLY A 243 15.01 6.09 -3.31
CA GLY A 243 15.91 7.16 -3.74
C GLY A 243 15.50 7.94 -4.99
N SER A 244 14.33 7.69 -5.54
CA SER A 244 13.93 8.24 -6.85
C SER A 244 13.91 9.77 -6.86
N PHE A 245 13.31 10.40 -5.84
CA PHE A 245 13.25 11.87 -5.77
C PHE A 245 14.65 12.47 -5.59
N ALA A 246 15.44 11.93 -4.65
CA ALA A 246 16.80 12.44 -4.39
C ALA A 246 17.67 12.38 -5.65
N ILE A 247 17.64 11.23 -6.35
CA ILE A 247 18.39 11.02 -7.59
C ILE A 247 17.95 12.02 -8.66
N GLU A 248 16.63 12.13 -8.90
CA GLU A 248 16.10 13.01 -9.93
C GLU A 248 16.33 14.49 -9.60
N ALA A 249 16.21 14.87 -8.34
CA ALA A 249 16.48 16.24 -7.89
C ALA A 249 17.94 16.65 -8.16
N VAL A 250 18.90 15.75 -7.84
CA VAL A 250 20.32 16.03 -8.06
C VAL A 250 20.64 16.04 -9.57
N LYS A 251 20.12 15.09 -10.34
CA LYS A 251 20.32 15.06 -11.81
C LYS A 251 19.82 16.34 -12.47
N THR A 252 18.65 16.80 -12.05
CA THR A 252 17.98 17.96 -12.68
C THR A 252 18.60 19.29 -12.26
N THR A 253 18.98 19.44 -10.98
CA THR A 253 19.35 20.76 -10.44
C THR A 253 20.81 20.86 -9.98
N GLY A 254 21.45 19.74 -9.69
CA GLY A 254 22.79 19.72 -9.07
C GLY A 254 22.79 20.01 -7.57
N CYS A 255 21.64 20.03 -6.91
CA CYS A 255 21.53 20.28 -5.47
C CYS A 255 22.20 19.18 -4.63
N ARG A 256 22.27 19.36 -3.31
CA ARG A 256 22.65 18.31 -2.37
C ARG A 256 21.39 17.83 -1.63
N VAL A 257 21.33 16.53 -1.35
CA VAL A 257 20.18 15.94 -0.65
C VAL A 257 20.67 15.12 0.55
N THR A 258 20.09 15.37 1.72
CA THR A 258 20.10 14.43 2.85
C THR A 258 18.71 13.84 2.94
N SER A 259 18.61 12.51 2.81
CA SER A 259 17.33 11.81 2.74
C SER A 259 17.18 10.85 3.92
N LEU A 260 15.97 10.79 4.49
CA LEU A 260 15.70 9.99 5.69
C LEU A 260 14.74 8.84 5.39
N THR A 261 15.10 7.65 5.86
CA THR A 261 14.21 6.48 5.84
C THR A 261 14.29 5.72 7.16
N LEU A 262 13.25 4.96 7.48
CA LEU A 262 13.23 4.02 8.61
C LEU A 262 13.43 2.56 8.17
N SER A 263 13.49 2.30 6.84
CA SER A 263 13.66 0.96 6.29
C SER A 263 15.12 0.73 5.89
N LYS A 264 15.70 -0.36 6.41
CA LYS A 264 17.05 -0.80 6.04
C LYS A 264 17.11 -1.24 4.57
N GLU A 265 16.07 -1.92 4.11
CA GLU A 265 15.94 -2.45 2.76
C GLU A 265 15.90 -1.30 1.74
N GLN A 266 15.10 -0.26 2.04
CA GLN A 266 15.05 0.95 1.23
C GLN A 266 16.42 1.64 1.17
N LYS A 267 17.06 1.84 2.33
CA LYS A 267 18.37 2.49 2.42
C LYS A 267 19.41 1.78 1.55
N VAL A 268 19.52 0.46 1.69
CA VAL A 268 20.52 -0.33 0.95
C VAL A 268 20.31 -0.15 -0.56
N LEU A 269 19.10 -0.37 -1.05
CA LEU A 269 18.83 -0.27 -2.48
C LEU A 269 18.93 1.19 -3.00
N ALA A 270 18.52 2.16 -2.19
CA ALA A 270 18.68 3.59 -2.55
C ALA A 270 20.17 3.94 -2.70
N GLU A 271 21.02 3.51 -1.76
CA GLU A 271 22.47 3.76 -1.82
C GLU A 271 23.13 3.06 -3.01
N GLU A 272 22.67 1.86 -3.38
CA GLU A 272 23.13 1.16 -4.59
C GLU A 272 22.80 1.98 -5.84
N ARG A 273 21.54 2.40 -6.00
CA ARG A 273 21.08 3.21 -7.14
C ARG A 273 21.81 4.56 -7.23
N ILE A 274 22.03 5.22 -6.08
CA ILE A 274 22.77 6.49 -5.99
C ILE A 274 24.20 6.30 -6.47
N ARG A 275 24.84 5.18 -6.09
CA ARG A 275 26.20 4.83 -6.49
C ARG A 275 26.28 4.53 -7.99
N ASP A 276 25.32 3.78 -8.51
CA ASP A 276 25.25 3.42 -9.94
C ASP A 276 25.09 4.66 -10.82
N ASP A 277 24.41 5.69 -10.30
CA ASP A 277 24.26 7.00 -10.96
C ASP A 277 25.46 7.95 -10.71
N GLY A 278 26.43 7.56 -9.86
CA GLY A 278 27.61 8.39 -9.55
C GLY A 278 27.28 9.60 -8.67
N LEU A 279 26.22 9.53 -7.85
CA LEU A 279 25.70 10.68 -7.10
C LEU A 279 26.02 10.64 -5.58
N GLN A 280 26.87 9.70 -5.14
CA GLN A 280 27.18 9.48 -3.73
C GLN A 280 27.84 10.69 -3.04
N ASP A 281 28.42 11.62 -3.80
CA ASP A 281 29.01 12.86 -3.25
C ASP A 281 27.95 13.95 -3.04
N ARG A 282 26.72 13.75 -3.55
CA ARG A 282 25.64 14.73 -3.50
C ARG A 282 24.43 14.24 -2.68
N ILE A 283 24.29 12.94 -2.49
CA ILE A 283 23.14 12.35 -1.79
C ILE A 283 23.62 11.50 -0.61
N GLU A 284 23.11 11.83 0.57
CA GLU A 284 23.34 11.05 1.80
C GLU A 284 22.01 10.46 2.27
N VAL A 285 21.97 9.15 2.55
CA VAL A 285 20.78 8.48 3.08
C VAL A 285 21.00 8.08 4.54
N LEU A 286 20.15 8.58 5.43
CA LEU A 286 20.22 8.32 6.87
C LEU A 286 19.07 7.39 7.30
N LEU A 287 19.43 6.34 8.05
CA LEU A 287 18.45 5.44 8.66
C LEU A 287 18.05 6.02 10.01
N MET A 288 17.02 6.90 10.00
CA MET A 288 16.58 7.55 11.23
C MET A 288 15.19 8.18 11.08
N ASP A 289 14.53 8.35 12.22
CA ASP A 289 13.27 9.08 12.32
C ASP A 289 13.56 10.59 12.25
N TYR A 290 12.77 11.35 11.47
CA TYR A 290 12.94 12.79 11.32
C TYR A 290 12.84 13.54 12.66
N ARG A 291 12.10 12.98 13.63
CA ARG A 291 11.96 13.55 14.99
C ARG A 291 13.27 13.45 15.79
N ALA A 292 14.16 12.55 15.40
CA ALA A 292 15.46 12.35 16.04
C ALA A 292 16.61 13.04 15.28
N LEU A 293 16.29 13.76 14.19
CA LEU A 293 17.31 14.47 13.41
C LEU A 293 17.98 15.55 14.28
N PRO A 294 19.31 15.50 14.49
CA PRO A 294 19.99 16.54 15.25
C PRO A 294 19.90 17.88 14.52
N THR A 295 19.91 18.95 15.29
CA THR A 295 19.93 20.30 14.71
C THR A 295 21.18 20.44 13.84
N PRO A 296 21.06 20.69 12.53
CA PRO A 296 22.22 20.80 11.69
C PRO A 296 22.99 22.10 11.95
N GLU A 297 24.30 22.10 11.74
CA GLU A 297 25.13 23.31 11.87
C GLU A 297 24.66 24.42 10.93
N LYS A 298 24.24 24.04 9.73
CA LYS A 298 23.62 24.96 8.75
C LYS A 298 22.21 24.44 8.44
N PRO A 299 21.19 25.29 8.53
CA PRO A 299 19.83 24.87 8.18
C PRO A 299 19.75 24.35 6.75
N TYR A 300 18.86 23.40 6.51
CA TYR A 300 18.53 22.98 5.17
C TYR A 300 17.82 24.13 4.42
N ASP A 301 18.14 24.32 3.15
CA ASP A 301 17.52 25.36 2.34
C ASP A 301 16.07 25.02 2.00
N LYS A 302 15.79 23.73 1.83
CA LYS A 302 14.47 23.20 1.46
C LYS A 302 14.20 21.92 2.23
N ILE A 303 12.91 21.66 2.49
CA ILE A 303 12.43 20.40 3.04
C ILE A 303 11.36 19.86 2.08
N VAL A 304 11.51 18.61 1.66
CA VAL A 304 10.56 17.92 0.78
C VAL A 304 10.11 16.64 1.46
N SER A 305 8.82 16.38 1.41
CA SER A 305 8.23 15.14 1.91
C SER A 305 7.04 14.80 1.01
N ILE A 306 7.05 13.60 0.43
CA ILE A 306 6.05 13.15 -0.52
C ILE A 306 5.32 11.94 0.06
N GLU A 307 4.01 12.10 0.28
CA GLU A 307 3.11 11.04 0.80
C GLU A 307 3.64 10.38 2.09
N MET A 308 4.00 11.22 3.07
CA MET A 308 4.38 10.80 4.42
C MET A 308 3.38 11.25 5.48
N LEU A 309 2.54 12.23 5.16
CA LEU A 309 1.63 12.88 6.12
C LEU A 309 0.63 11.89 6.73
N GLU A 310 0.15 10.95 5.94
CA GLU A 310 -0.76 9.88 6.33
C GLU A 310 -0.14 8.90 7.34
N ALA A 311 1.18 8.81 7.36
CA ALA A 311 1.92 7.86 8.21
C ALA A 311 2.43 8.47 9.51
N VAL A 312 2.55 9.81 9.62
CA VAL A 312 3.17 10.45 10.79
C VAL A 312 2.21 10.66 11.97
N GLY A 313 0.90 10.55 11.74
CA GLY A 313 -0.11 10.78 12.78
C GLY A 313 -0.42 12.27 12.99
N GLN A 314 -1.61 12.58 13.49
CA GLN A 314 -2.13 13.94 13.61
C GLN A 314 -1.28 14.86 14.49
N GLU A 315 -0.64 14.34 15.54
CA GLU A 315 0.18 15.09 16.49
C GLU A 315 1.52 15.55 15.88
N PHE A 316 1.99 14.92 14.88
CA PHE A 316 3.32 15.13 14.29
C PHE A 316 3.34 15.74 12.89
N UNK A 317 2.43 16.10 12.57
CA UNK A 317 2.28 16.68 11.40
C UNK A 317 2.81 18.03 11.25
N ARG A 318 2.99 18.52 12.25
CA ARG A 318 3.63 19.83 12.20
C ARG A 318 5.13 19.65 12.15
N LEU A 319 5.70 19.86 10.99
CA LEU A 319 7.13 20.09 10.86
C LEU A 319 7.43 21.42 11.58
N GLN A 320 8.07 21.38 12.73
CA GLN A 320 8.54 22.58 13.36
C GLN A 320 9.60 23.20 12.46
N SER A 321 9.26 24.34 11.85
CA SER A 321 10.27 25.14 11.16
C SER A 321 11.32 25.55 12.22
N SER A 322 12.54 25.13 12.04
CA SER A 322 13.67 25.49 12.89
C SER A 322 14.16 26.92 12.67
N SER A 323 13.31 27.80 12.17
CA SER A 323 13.59 29.24 12.13
C SER A 323 13.53 29.80 13.56
N PRO A 324 14.62 30.34 14.10
CA PRO A 324 14.53 31.06 15.35
C PRO A 324 13.56 32.23 15.18
N ARG A 325 12.52 32.27 15.99
CA ARG A 325 11.61 33.43 16.04
C ARG A 325 12.46 34.65 16.34
N SER A 326 12.51 35.59 15.42
CA SER A 326 13.07 36.92 15.73
C SER A 326 12.36 37.47 16.97
N PRO A 327 13.09 37.95 17.97
CA PRO A 327 12.45 38.49 19.15
C PRO A 327 11.55 39.67 18.73
N ALA A 328 10.29 39.60 19.14
CA ALA A 328 9.35 40.66 18.89
C ALA A 328 9.92 42.01 19.41
N ARG A 329 10.08 42.97 18.54
CA ARG A 329 10.45 44.34 18.96
C ARG A 329 9.33 44.87 19.85
N SER A 330 9.62 45.03 21.12
CA SER A 330 8.74 45.74 22.01
C SER A 330 8.83 47.25 21.64
N THR A 331 7.83 47.72 20.92
CA THR A 331 7.66 49.19 20.80
C THR A 331 6.99 49.67 22.05
N SER A 332 7.79 50.18 22.98
CA SER A 332 7.27 51.00 24.09
C SER A 332 6.99 52.39 23.50
N SER A 333 5.72 52.74 23.37
CA SER A 333 5.32 54.13 23.13
C SER A 333 5.21 54.82 24.46
N THR A 334 6.03 55.79 24.70
CA THR A 334 5.78 56.88 25.64
C THR A 334 4.79 57.84 25.03
#